data_97a11d28eb40d88e571ce6e340ee9f72
#
_entry.id   97a11d28eb40d88e571ce6e340ee9f72
#
_cell.length_a   1.000
_cell.length_b   1.000
_cell.length_c   1.000
_cell.angle_alpha   90.00
_cell.angle_beta   90.00
_cell.angle_gamma   90.00
#
_symmetry.space_group_name_H-M   'P 1'
#
loop_
_entity.id
_entity.type
_entity.pdbx_description
1 polymer ?
#
loop_
_entity_poly.entity_id
_entity_poly.type
_entity_poly.pdbx_seq_one_letter_code
_entity_poly.pdbx_strand_id
1 'polypeptide(L)'
;MSRVSVRWSDGRMRTTAGLYKRKTNFFGVKAGEIILSKPVLENLPQKALISTLCHEMIHAWIDLVLKVEEVHGPNFMKRMAEINSSQTDFQITVRHSFPVAKKIPKWVATCPLCKKKFLYQRIVKGAACRSCCKNFFGGQWHEKCLLTYKLFLEVK
;
A
#
# COMPACT_ATOMS: atom_id res chain seq x y z
N MET A 1 -2.82 19.61 -24.36
CA MET A 1 -3.54 18.41 -23.88
C MET A 1 -2.69 17.73 -22.83
N SER A 2 -3.23 17.56 -21.61
CA SER A 2 -2.55 16.80 -20.55
C SER A 2 -2.54 15.31 -20.93
N ARG A 3 -1.37 14.67 -20.90
CA ARG A 3 -1.22 13.25 -21.26
C ARG A 3 -1.18 12.40 -19.99
N VAL A 4 -1.91 11.29 -19.99
CA VAL A 4 -1.82 10.26 -18.96
C VAL A 4 -1.23 9.02 -19.60
N SER A 5 -0.12 8.54 -19.05
CA SER A 5 0.48 7.26 -19.45
C SER A 5 0.07 6.16 -18.46
N VAL A 6 -0.08 4.94 -18.95
CA VAL A 6 -0.40 3.78 -18.13
C VAL A 6 0.70 2.73 -18.33
N ARG A 7 1.18 2.15 -17.24
CA ARG A 7 2.16 1.05 -17.30
C ARG A 7 2.03 0.07 -16.15
N TRP A 8 2.60 -1.09 -16.31
CA TRP A 8 2.80 -2.04 -15.22
C TRP A 8 3.95 -1.63 -14.30
N SER A 9 3.85 -2.04 -13.04
CA SER A 9 4.94 -1.87 -12.08
C SER A 9 6.10 -2.84 -12.37
N ASP A 10 7.28 -2.51 -11.82
CA ASP A 10 8.50 -3.33 -11.88
C ASP A 10 8.51 -4.56 -10.95
N GLY A 11 7.35 -4.97 -10.43
CA GLY A 11 7.21 -6.09 -9.49
C GLY A 11 7.41 -5.75 -8.01
N ARG A 12 7.82 -4.53 -7.66
CA ARG A 12 8.02 -4.10 -6.26
C ARG A 12 6.73 -3.67 -5.57
N MET A 13 5.75 -3.23 -6.33
CA MET A 13 4.45 -2.77 -5.86
C MET A 13 3.56 -3.98 -5.55
N ARG A 14 3.56 -4.44 -4.28
CA ARG A 14 2.90 -5.70 -3.87
C ARG A 14 1.76 -5.53 -2.89
N THR A 15 1.52 -4.32 -2.39
CA THR A 15 0.48 -4.03 -1.39
C THR A 15 -0.58 -3.05 -1.88
N THR A 16 -0.33 -2.40 -2.99
CA THR A 16 -1.21 -1.42 -3.62
C THR A 16 -1.47 -1.89 -5.05
N ALA A 17 -2.72 -1.87 -5.50
CA ALA A 17 -3.08 -2.36 -6.82
C ALA A 17 -2.81 -1.34 -7.94
N GLY A 18 -3.07 -0.06 -7.68
CA GLY A 18 -2.83 1.05 -8.57
C GLY A 18 -2.14 2.22 -7.87
N LEU A 19 -1.59 3.12 -8.63
CA LEU A 19 -1.01 4.36 -8.16
C LEU A 19 -1.01 5.41 -9.27
N TYR A 20 -1.72 6.52 -9.04
CA TYR A 20 -1.58 7.72 -9.86
C TYR A 20 -0.40 8.55 -9.38
N LYS A 21 0.43 9.00 -10.32
CA LYS A 21 1.55 9.93 -10.06
C LYS A 21 1.40 11.17 -10.92
N ARG A 22 1.38 12.34 -10.30
CA ARG A 22 1.55 13.61 -10.97
C ARG A 22 3.00 13.72 -11.50
N LYS A 23 3.15 14.14 -12.73
CA LYS A 23 4.42 14.49 -13.34
C LYS A 23 4.34 15.94 -13.84
N THR A 24 5.42 16.67 -13.67
CA THR A 24 5.58 18.01 -14.28
C THR A 24 6.87 17.98 -15.08
N ASN A 25 6.81 18.31 -16.34
CA ASN A 25 8.01 18.40 -17.16
C ASN A 25 8.77 19.70 -16.88
N PHE A 26 9.95 19.84 -17.49
CA PHE A 26 10.81 21.03 -17.34
C PHE A 26 10.10 22.34 -17.75
N PHE A 27 9.14 22.29 -18.65
CA PHE A 27 8.35 23.43 -19.11
C PHE A 27 7.08 23.68 -18.27
N GLY A 28 6.94 23.05 -17.10
CA GLY A 28 5.78 23.22 -16.23
C GLY A 28 4.49 22.53 -16.72
N VAL A 29 4.56 21.77 -17.82
CA VAL A 29 3.40 21.05 -18.33
C VAL A 29 3.10 19.85 -17.44
N LYS A 30 1.88 19.83 -16.90
CA LYS A 30 1.40 18.73 -16.05
C LYS A 30 1.06 17.51 -16.91
N ALA A 31 1.51 16.35 -16.49
CA ALA A 31 1.18 15.06 -17.03
C ALA A 31 0.86 14.08 -15.90
N GLY A 32 0.21 12.99 -16.20
CA GLY A 32 -0.09 11.92 -15.26
C GLY A 32 0.57 10.61 -15.65
N GLU A 33 0.88 9.79 -14.67
CA GLU A 33 1.28 8.40 -14.87
C GLU A 33 0.46 7.50 -13.95
N ILE A 34 -0.20 6.52 -14.52
CA ILE A 34 -0.89 5.46 -13.77
C ILE A 34 0.00 4.21 -13.80
N ILE A 35 0.32 3.70 -12.62
CA ILE A 35 1.11 2.49 -12.45
C ILE A 35 0.21 1.41 -11.88
N LEU A 36 0.03 0.31 -12.61
CA LEU A 36 -0.74 -0.84 -12.17
C LEU A 36 0.17 -1.92 -11.61
N SER A 37 -0.20 -2.47 -10.48
CA SER A 37 0.60 -3.51 -9.84
C SER A 37 0.49 -4.83 -10.59
N LYS A 38 1.55 -5.24 -11.29
CA LYS A 38 1.61 -6.56 -11.91
C LYS A 38 1.42 -7.69 -10.87
N PRO A 39 2.17 -7.72 -9.73
CA PRO A 39 2.03 -8.81 -8.74
C PRO A 39 0.65 -8.92 -8.08
N VAL A 40 -0.12 -7.83 -8.03
CA VAL A 40 -1.45 -7.84 -7.39
C VAL A 40 -2.54 -8.20 -8.42
N LEU A 41 -2.44 -7.68 -9.65
CA LEU A 41 -3.52 -7.72 -10.63
C LEU A 41 -3.37 -8.84 -11.67
N GLU A 42 -2.16 -9.36 -11.90
CA GLU A 42 -1.87 -10.31 -13.00
C GLU A 42 -2.75 -11.55 -12.96
N ASN A 43 -3.07 -12.06 -11.75
CA ASN A 43 -3.85 -13.28 -11.57
C ASN A 43 -5.30 -13.02 -11.11
N LEU A 44 -5.75 -11.76 -11.18
CA LEU A 44 -7.12 -11.39 -10.82
C LEU A 44 -7.99 -11.30 -12.07
N PRO A 45 -9.33 -11.44 -11.92
CA PRO A 45 -10.24 -11.22 -13.02
C PRO A 45 -10.07 -9.84 -13.67
N GLN A 46 -10.31 -9.73 -14.97
CA GLN A 46 -10.19 -8.48 -15.74
C GLN A 46 -10.95 -7.31 -15.09
N LYS A 47 -12.11 -7.58 -14.48
CA LYS A 47 -12.88 -6.57 -13.75
C LYS A 47 -12.10 -5.89 -12.61
N ALA A 48 -11.18 -6.61 -11.96
CA ALA A 48 -10.33 -6.02 -10.93
C ALA A 48 -9.31 -5.02 -11.52
N LEU A 49 -8.74 -5.36 -12.67
CA LEU A 49 -7.86 -4.47 -13.43
C LEU A 49 -8.60 -3.20 -13.87
N ILE A 50 -9.79 -3.36 -14.49
CA ILE A 50 -10.61 -2.23 -14.96
C ILE A 50 -11.02 -1.34 -13.79
N SER A 51 -11.51 -1.92 -12.69
CA SER A 51 -11.88 -1.18 -11.48
C SER A 51 -10.70 -0.36 -10.93
N THR A 52 -9.51 -0.96 -10.85
CA THR A 52 -8.31 -0.27 -10.40
C THR A 52 -7.90 0.85 -11.35
N LEU A 53 -7.91 0.57 -12.66
CA LEU A 53 -7.57 1.58 -13.67
C LEU A 53 -8.53 2.77 -13.60
N CYS A 54 -9.84 2.53 -13.52
CA CYS A 54 -10.84 3.59 -13.38
C CYS A 54 -10.64 4.41 -12.09
N HIS A 55 -10.30 3.76 -10.97
CA HIS A 55 -9.96 4.45 -9.72
C HIS A 55 -8.80 5.45 -9.93
N GLU A 56 -7.69 5.01 -10.53
CA GLU A 56 -6.54 5.87 -10.80
C GLU A 56 -6.83 6.94 -11.86
N MET A 57 -7.72 6.65 -12.81
CA MET A 57 -8.19 7.64 -13.80
C MET A 57 -9.02 8.75 -13.14
N ILE A 58 -9.79 8.47 -12.09
CA ILE A 58 -10.50 9.51 -11.34
C ILE A 58 -9.48 10.45 -10.67
N HIS A 59 -8.40 9.94 -10.07
CA HIS A 59 -7.33 10.78 -9.53
C HIS A 59 -6.69 11.66 -10.62
N ALA A 60 -6.42 11.08 -11.78
CA ALA A 60 -5.86 11.83 -12.92
C ALA A 60 -6.82 12.94 -13.39
N TRP A 61 -8.12 12.66 -13.45
CA TRP A 61 -9.13 13.64 -13.83
C TRP A 61 -9.22 14.78 -12.82
N ILE A 62 -9.22 14.50 -11.51
CA ILE A 62 -9.23 15.51 -10.45
C ILE A 62 -8.01 16.42 -10.58
N ASP A 63 -6.82 15.86 -10.75
CA ASP A 63 -5.58 16.61 -10.83
C ASP A 63 -5.43 17.41 -12.13
N LEU A 64 -5.71 16.80 -13.27
CA LEU A 64 -5.38 17.38 -14.58
C LEU A 64 -6.54 18.21 -15.17
N VAL A 65 -7.79 17.86 -14.85
CA VAL A 65 -8.98 18.53 -15.40
C VAL A 65 -9.56 19.51 -14.38
N LEU A 66 -9.90 19.04 -13.18
CA LEU A 66 -10.44 19.92 -12.14
C LEU A 66 -9.37 20.80 -11.51
N LYS A 67 -8.10 20.37 -11.52
CA LYS A 67 -6.95 21.06 -10.92
C LYS A 67 -7.14 21.31 -9.42
N VAL A 68 -7.80 20.38 -8.74
CA VAL A 68 -8.06 20.40 -7.30
C VAL A 68 -7.13 19.41 -6.61
N GLU A 69 -6.67 19.75 -5.40
CA GLU A 69 -5.90 18.83 -4.57
C GLU A 69 -6.84 18.04 -3.65
N GLU A 70 -7.09 16.81 -4.04
CA GLU A 70 -8.02 15.93 -3.31
C GLU A 70 -7.59 14.47 -3.52
N VAL A 71 -7.70 13.66 -2.47
CA VAL A 71 -7.41 12.21 -2.56
C VAL A 71 -8.72 11.47 -2.84
N HIS A 72 -9.55 11.25 -1.83
CA HIS A 72 -10.87 10.61 -1.96
C HIS A 72 -11.97 11.52 -1.41
N GLY A 73 -11.94 12.79 -1.81
CA GLY A 73 -12.90 13.80 -1.38
C GLY A 73 -14.21 13.79 -2.21
N PRO A 74 -14.99 14.87 -2.15
CA PRO A 74 -16.31 14.93 -2.76
C PRO A 74 -16.32 14.69 -4.28
N ASN A 75 -15.34 15.23 -5.02
CA ASN A 75 -15.25 15.04 -6.47
C ASN A 75 -14.95 13.60 -6.83
N PHE A 76 -14.04 12.94 -6.08
CA PHE A 76 -13.75 11.53 -6.25
C PHE A 76 -15.01 10.68 -6.01
N MET A 77 -15.67 10.87 -4.89
CA MET A 77 -16.85 10.10 -4.50
C MET A 77 -17.99 10.27 -5.50
N LYS A 78 -18.23 11.50 -5.95
CA LYS A 78 -19.25 11.79 -6.97
C LYS A 78 -18.93 11.06 -8.28
N ARG A 79 -17.71 11.20 -8.79
CA ARG A 79 -17.30 10.57 -10.06
C ARG A 79 -17.31 9.05 -9.99
N MET A 80 -16.89 8.49 -8.87
CA MET A 80 -16.95 7.06 -8.59
C MET A 80 -18.42 6.56 -8.61
N ALA A 81 -19.32 7.27 -7.95
CA ALA A 81 -20.75 6.92 -7.93
C ALA A 81 -21.39 6.99 -9.34
N GLU A 82 -21.07 8.02 -10.12
CA GLU A 82 -21.53 8.17 -11.51
C GLU A 82 -21.12 6.98 -12.38
N ILE A 83 -19.84 6.58 -12.31
CA ILE A 83 -19.34 5.43 -13.08
C ILE A 83 -19.99 4.13 -12.59
N ASN A 84 -20.09 3.93 -11.28
CA ASN A 84 -20.70 2.72 -10.71
C ASN A 84 -22.19 2.59 -11.05
N SER A 85 -22.92 3.69 -11.22
CA SER A 85 -24.33 3.67 -11.59
C SER A 85 -24.55 3.49 -13.10
N SER A 86 -23.58 3.83 -13.93
CA SER A 86 -23.69 3.75 -15.39
C SER A 86 -23.39 2.36 -15.97
N GLN A 87 -22.89 1.44 -15.17
CA GLN A 87 -22.52 0.09 -15.57
C GLN A 87 -22.58 -0.89 -14.37
N THR A 88 -22.63 -2.20 -14.65
CA THR A 88 -22.75 -3.26 -13.63
C THR A 88 -21.59 -4.27 -13.65
N ASP A 89 -20.68 -4.17 -14.62
CA ASP A 89 -19.65 -5.18 -14.86
C ASP A 89 -18.54 -5.18 -13.81
N PHE A 90 -18.29 -4.02 -13.20
CA PHE A 90 -17.32 -3.85 -12.14
C PHE A 90 -17.75 -2.76 -11.15
N GLN A 91 -17.12 -2.73 -9.99
CA GLN A 91 -17.35 -1.71 -8.97
C GLN A 91 -16.04 -1.00 -8.63
N ILE A 92 -16.02 0.31 -8.71
CA ILE A 92 -14.91 1.13 -8.21
C ILE A 92 -15.15 1.36 -6.73
N THR A 93 -14.12 1.15 -5.92
CA THR A 93 -14.16 1.37 -4.47
C THR A 93 -12.96 2.19 -4.02
N VAL A 94 -13.10 2.91 -2.90
CA VAL A 94 -11.98 3.66 -2.30
C VAL A 94 -10.88 2.72 -1.80
N ARG A 95 -11.28 1.55 -1.30
CA ARG A 95 -10.34 0.51 -0.85
C ARG A 95 -10.73 -0.81 -1.49
N HIS A 96 -9.77 -1.44 -2.15
CA HIS A 96 -9.97 -2.77 -2.69
C HIS A 96 -9.51 -3.84 -1.67
N SER A 97 -10.25 -4.91 -1.58
CA SER A 97 -9.95 -6.09 -0.75
C SER A 97 -9.29 -7.21 -1.56
N PHE A 98 -8.43 -6.87 -2.52
CA PHE A 98 -7.73 -7.89 -3.28
C PHE A 98 -6.82 -8.73 -2.37
N PRO A 99 -6.75 -10.04 -2.59
CA PRO A 99 -5.86 -10.91 -1.84
C PRO A 99 -4.41 -10.49 -2.13
N VAL A 100 -3.79 -9.86 -1.14
CA VAL A 100 -2.37 -9.54 -1.20
C VAL A 100 -1.62 -10.74 -0.64
N ALA A 101 -0.66 -11.26 -1.40
CA ALA A 101 0.19 -12.33 -0.93
C ALA A 101 0.85 -11.93 0.40
N LYS A 102 0.54 -12.64 1.46
CA LYS A 102 1.15 -12.41 2.78
C LYS A 102 2.65 -12.62 2.64
N LYS A 103 3.42 -11.60 3.00
CA LYS A 103 4.87 -11.73 3.02
C LYS A 103 5.25 -12.76 4.07
N ILE A 104 5.93 -13.82 3.65
CA ILE A 104 6.51 -14.77 4.59
C ILE A 104 7.54 -14.01 5.44
N PRO A 105 7.43 -14.04 6.78
CA PRO A 105 8.39 -13.36 7.64
C PRO A 105 9.79 -13.95 7.43
N LYS A 106 10.80 -13.11 7.43
CA LYS A 106 12.21 -13.54 7.31
C LYS A 106 12.84 -13.80 8.67
N TRP A 107 12.32 -13.12 9.72
CA TRP A 107 12.92 -13.10 11.04
C TRP A 107 11.88 -13.37 12.12
N VAL A 108 12.27 -14.11 13.12
CA VAL A 108 11.59 -14.22 14.40
C VAL A 108 12.39 -13.44 15.43
N ALA A 109 11.76 -12.44 16.02
CA ALA A 109 12.35 -11.68 17.13
C ALA A 109 11.76 -12.19 18.44
N THR A 110 12.62 -12.54 19.41
CA THR A 110 12.20 -13.09 20.70
C THR A 110 12.60 -12.13 21.83
N CYS A 111 11.67 -11.85 22.73
CA CYS A 111 11.97 -11.09 23.93
C CYS A 111 12.74 -11.97 24.94
N PRO A 112 13.89 -11.52 25.47
CA PRO A 112 14.65 -12.32 26.44
C PRO A 112 13.93 -12.48 27.79
N LEU A 113 13.05 -11.52 28.18
CA LEU A 113 12.31 -11.56 29.44
C LEU A 113 11.05 -12.43 29.36
N CYS A 114 10.09 -12.07 28.51
CA CYS A 114 8.79 -12.78 28.45
C CYS A 114 8.74 -13.90 27.41
N LYS A 115 9.81 -14.12 26.67
CA LYS A 115 9.93 -15.15 25.60
C LYS A 115 8.92 -14.98 24.46
N LYS A 116 8.17 -13.90 24.42
CA LYS A 116 7.20 -13.62 23.36
C LYS A 116 7.92 -13.47 22.01
N LYS A 117 7.38 -14.11 20.98
CA LYS A 117 7.89 -14.09 19.61
C LYS A 117 7.12 -13.09 18.76
N PHE A 118 7.84 -12.40 17.88
CA PHE A 118 7.31 -11.43 16.92
C PHE A 118 7.87 -11.73 15.54
N LEU A 119 7.06 -11.59 14.52
CA LEU A 119 7.45 -11.85 13.14
C LEU A 119 7.83 -10.56 12.41
N TYR A 120 9.01 -10.55 11.80
CA TYR A 120 9.56 -9.39 11.11
C TYR A 120 10.00 -9.71 9.69
N GLN A 121 9.91 -8.72 8.79
CA GLN A 121 10.46 -8.80 7.43
C GLN A 121 11.93 -8.38 7.37
N ARG A 122 12.39 -7.62 8.34
CA ARG A 122 13.75 -7.10 8.49
C ARG A 122 14.11 -6.96 9.96
N ILE A 123 15.41 -7.01 10.26
CA ILE A 123 15.91 -6.69 11.60
C ILE A 123 15.69 -5.19 11.87
N VAL A 124 15.10 -4.86 12.99
CA VAL A 124 14.94 -3.50 13.48
C VAL A 124 15.90 -3.30 14.64
N LYS A 125 17.01 -2.62 14.38
CA LYS A 125 18.03 -2.32 15.41
C LYS A 125 17.39 -1.55 16.55
N GLY A 126 17.68 -1.95 17.80
CA GLY A 126 17.16 -1.28 18.99
C GLY A 126 15.69 -1.55 19.30
N ALA A 127 15.01 -2.43 18.58
CA ALA A 127 13.63 -2.80 18.91
C ALA A 127 13.57 -3.55 20.25
N ALA A 128 12.66 -3.11 21.13
CA ALA A 128 12.43 -3.67 22.46
C ALA A 128 10.99 -4.15 22.65
N CYS A 129 10.79 -5.12 23.52
CA CYS A 129 9.47 -5.64 23.85
C CYS A 129 8.65 -4.60 24.60
N ARG A 130 7.66 -4.00 23.92
CA ARG A 130 6.81 -2.95 24.50
C ARG A 130 6.12 -3.38 25.81
N SER A 131 5.65 -4.63 25.88
CA SER A 131 4.97 -5.14 27.07
C SER A 131 5.92 -5.20 28.28
N CYS A 132 7.15 -5.70 28.08
CA CYS A 132 8.15 -5.75 29.15
C CYS A 132 8.63 -4.36 29.56
N CYS A 133 8.86 -3.46 28.60
CA CYS A 133 9.18 -2.07 28.89
C CYS A 133 8.07 -1.42 29.72
N LYS A 134 6.80 -1.63 29.38
CA LYS A 134 5.67 -1.10 30.15
C LYS A 134 5.59 -1.68 31.55
N ASN A 135 5.73 -3.01 31.68
CA ASN A 135 5.50 -3.70 32.97
C ASN A 135 6.65 -3.54 33.96
N PHE A 136 7.90 -3.42 33.48
CA PHE A 136 9.07 -3.45 34.33
C PHE A 136 9.89 -2.15 34.35
N PHE A 137 9.67 -1.25 33.39
CA PHE A 137 10.49 -0.07 33.16
C PHE A 137 9.66 1.19 32.90
N GLY A 138 8.46 1.29 33.48
CA GLY A 138 7.61 2.48 33.36
C GLY A 138 7.21 2.89 31.95
N GLY A 139 7.27 1.97 30.98
CA GLY A 139 6.96 2.25 29.56
C GLY A 139 8.14 2.80 28.76
N GLN A 140 9.27 3.06 29.38
CA GLN A 140 10.47 3.54 28.70
C GLN A 140 11.25 2.37 28.07
N TRP A 141 11.98 2.69 27.00
CA TRP A 141 12.88 1.73 26.36
C TRP A 141 13.97 1.29 27.35
N HIS A 142 14.25 -0.01 27.39
CA HIS A 142 15.30 -0.56 28.24
C HIS A 142 16.04 -1.69 27.52
N GLU A 143 17.37 -1.76 27.67
CA GLU A 143 18.23 -2.74 26.99
C GLU A 143 17.87 -4.20 27.31
N LYS A 144 17.45 -4.51 28.54
CA LYS A 144 16.98 -5.85 28.95
C LYS A 144 15.74 -6.33 28.18
N CYS A 145 15.03 -5.41 27.49
CA CYS A 145 13.88 -5.72 26.67
C CYS A 145 14.21 -5.85 25.16
N LEU A 146 15.49 -5.66 24.78
CA LEU A 146 15.94 -5.77 23.38
C LEU A 146 15.57 -7.14 22.80
N LEU A 147 15.00 -7.10 21.59
CA LEU A 147 14.63 -8.32 20.87
C LEU A 147 15.85 -8.96 20.22
N THR A 148 15.97 -10.28 20.37
CA THR A 148 16.97 -11.10 19.68
C THR A 148 16.35 -11.71 18.44
N TYR A 149 17.04 -11.63 17.29
CA TYR A 149 16.54 -12.05 15.98
C TYR A 149 17.17 -13.38 15.54
N LYS A 150 16.33 -14.29 15.01
CA LYS A 150 16.74 -15.51 14.31
C LYS A 150 16.01 -15.61 12.98
N LEU A 151 16.60 -16.29 12.00
CA LEU A 151 15.93 -16.59 10.74
C LEU A 151 14.66 -17.41 10.99
N PHE A 152 13.57 -17.10 10.30
CA PHE A 152 12.28 -17.77 10.50
C PHE A 152 12.35 -19.29 10.22
N LEU A 153 13.17 -19.68 9.25
CA LEU A 153 13.34 -21.10 8.87
C LEU A 153 14.10 -21.93 9.90
N GLU A 154 14.85 -21.29 10.80
CA GLU A 154 15.62 -21.99 11.87
C GLU A 154 14.81 -22.22 13.16
N VAL A 155 13.56 -21.76 13.17
CA VAL A 155 12.65 -21.80 14.34
C VAL A 155 11.54 -22.82 14.06
N LYS A 156 11.91 -24.07 13.72
CA LYS A 156 11.01 -25.21 13.74
C LYS A 156 11.05 -25.90 15.08
#